data_848fdc7af22218732a05158ada9ca9df
#
_entry.id   848fdc7af22218732a05158ada9ca9df
#
_cell.length_a   1.000
_cell.length_b   1.000
_cell.length_c   1.000
_cell.angle_alpha   90.00
_cell.angle_beta   90.00
_cell.angle_gamma   90.00
#
_symmetry.space_group_name_H-M   'P 1'
#
loop_
_entity.id
_entity.type
_entity.pdbx_description
1 polymer ?
#
loop_
_entity_poly.entity_id
_entity_poly.type
_entity_poly.pdbx_seq_one_letter_code
_entity_poly.pdbx_strand_id
1 'polypeptide(L)'
;MPVAAARLLEPGLDVAQKKRLADAALNAARAAGASYADVRIGRYLNQSIFTREKQVQNIASGESFGGGVRVLANGTWGFAATNTVTEAGLAKAAQLAVAIARANSKVQKEKVQLAPQKGYGEVSWKTPIKQNSFEVPVAQKVELLLAANARATDNGASFVNSSLFQINEQKYFASTDGSYIDQDVHRIWPTFSVTGIDRASGKFRSRDALSAPMGLGYEYLTPQAADKIPGASGTGLIGYRNSYDMLEDAALAAKQVKEKLTAKSVTAGKYDLVLDPNHLGLTIHESIGHPLELDRVLGYEANYAGTSFATLEWKAKQIPYGSKLVNIVADKLQPGSLGAVGYDDEGVQTKRWDLIKDGQLVNYEKIRDQAHIVGQTESDGCCYADSWDSVQFQRMPNVSLQPGKAKLSVDELIKNVDKGIYIAGRGSYSIDQQRYNFQFGGQVFYAIEKGQIAGMLEDVAYQANTQEFWNSCAAICDESDYRLFGSFFDGKGQPSQVSAVSHGSSTTRFNGVNVINTARKIG
;
A
#
# COMPACT_ATOMS: atom_id res chain seq x y z
N MET A 1 -16.31 -33.55 9.69
CA MET A 1 -16.44 -32.92 11.02
C MET A 1 -16.77 -31.48 10.77
N PRO A 2 -17.79 -30.87 11.41
CA PRO A 2 -18.03 -29.44 11.26
C PRO A 2 -16.83 -28.70 11.85
N VAL A 3 -16.15 -27.91 11.01
CA VAL A 3 -15.14 -26.97 11.48
C VAL A 3 -15.89 -25.99 12.37
N ALA A 4 -15.67 -26.05 13.67
CA ALA A 4 -16.22 -25.09 14.62
C ALA A 4 -15.81 -23.70 14.11
N ALA A 5 -16.79 -22.82 13.91
CA ALA A 5 -16.52 -21.40 13.67
C ALA A 5 -15.57 -20.96 14.76
N ALA A 6 -14.37 -20.49 14.39
CA ALA A 6 -13.43 -19.93 15.34
C ALA A 6 -14.22 -18.85 16.08
N ARG A 7 -14.53 -19.07 17.34
CA ARG A 7 -15.07 -18.03 18.22
C ARG A 7 -14.06 -16.90 18.14
N LEU A 8 -14.49 -15.75 17.65
CA LEU A 8 -13.77 -14.50 17.87
C LEU A 8 -13.53 -14.44 19.39
N LEU A 9 -12.27 -14.48 19.77
CA LEU A 9 -11.86 -14.43 21.15
C LEU A 9 -12.45 -13.15 21.75
N GLU A 10 -12.88 -13.19 22.96
CA GLU A 10 -13.54 -12.21 23.81
C GLU A 10 -14.03 -10.87 23.22
N PRO A 11 -15.18 -10.31 23.60
CA PRO A 11 -15.61 -9.00 23.14
C PRO A 11 -14.51 -7.97 23.45
N GLY A 12 -14.19 -7.13 22.46
CA GLY A 12 -13.23 -6.04 22.64
C GLY A 12 -13.65 -5.13 23.79
N LEU A 13 -12.69 -4.45 24.41
CA LEU A 13 -12.95 -3.47 25.47
C LEU A 13 -13.91 -2.38 24.96
N ASP A 14 -14.84 -1.98 25.81
CA ASP A 14 -15.67 -0.81 25.52
C ASP A 14 -14.84 0.49 25.61
N VAL A 15 -15.35 1.57 25.01
CA VAL A 15 -14.65 2.86 24.95
C VAL A 15 -14.33 3.43 26.33
N ALA A 16 -15.22 3.25 27.31
CA ALA A 16 -15.00 3.74 28.67
C ALA A 16 -13.87 2.97 29.39
N GLN A 17 -13.77 1.65 29.14
CA GLN A 17 -12.66 0.84 29.65
C GLN A 17 -11.34 1.26 29.01
N LYS A 18 -11.30 1.43 27.67
CA LYS A 18 -10.11 1.91 26.94
C LYS A 18 -9.66 3.27 27.47
N LYS A 19 -10.60 4.18 27.74
CA LYS A 19 -10.29 5.51 28.29
C LYS A 19 -9.67 5.43 29.68
N ARG A 20 -10.24 4.65 30.62
CA ARG A 20 -9.66 4.48 31.96
C ARG A 20 -8.23 3.93 31.91
N LEU A 21 -7.99 2.94 31.05
CA LEU A 21 -6.67 2.37 30.85
C LEU A 21 -5.69 3.42 30.29
N ALA A 22 -6.11 4.20 29.31
CA ALA A 22 -5.31 5.27 28.73
C ALA A 22 -5.00 6.37 29.75
N ASP A 23 -5.99 6.81 30.53
CA ASP A 23 -5.81 7.82 31.58
C ASP A 23 -4.80 7.37 32.64
N ALA A 24 -4.80 6.10 33.03
CA ALA A 24 -3.82 5.53 33.96
C ALA A 24 -2.38 5.65 33.42
N ALA A 25 -2.17 5.33 32.14
CA ALA A 25 -0.87 5.46 31.47
C ALA A 25 -0.43 6.92 31.37
N LEU A 26 -1.30 7.82 30.90
CA LEU A 26 -0.99 9.24 30.70
C LEU A 26 -0.69 9.94 32.04
N ASN A 27 -1.46 9.62 33.10
CA ASN A 27 -1.22 10.16 34.44
C ASN A 27 0.11 9.66 35.04
N ALA A 28 0.44 8.37 34.84
CA ALA A 28 1.72 7.82 35.28
C ALA A 28 2.90 8.45 34.52
N ALA A 29 2.78 8.70 33.21
CA ALA A 29 3.79 9.39 32.41
C ALA A 29 4.02 10.83 32.91
N ARG A 30 2.93 11.60 33.14
CA ARG A 30 3.02 12.97 33.69
C ARG A 30 3.66 12.98 35.08
N ALA A 31 3.23 12.10 35.97
CA ALA A 31 3.80 11.99 37.31
C ALA A 31 5.28 11.62 37.30
N ALA A 32 5.72 10.82 36.30
CA ALA A 32 7.12 10.49 36.08
C ALA A 32 7.92 11.62 35.38
N GLY A 33 7.29 12.72 34.95
CA GLY A 33 7.94 13.92 34.39
C GLY A 33 8.05 13.92 32.87
N ALA A 34 7.17 13.24 32.15
CA ALA A 34 7.03 13.39 30.69
C ALA A 34 6.46 14.79 30.35
N SER A 35 7.03 15.45 29.35
CA SER A 35 6.50 16.69 28.78
C SER A 35 5.37 16.43 27.78
N TYR A 36 5.38 15.26 27.14
CA TYR A 36 4.33 14.72 26.26
C TYR A 36 4.24 13.20 26.46
N ALA A 37 3.05 12.66 26.34
CA ALA A 37 2.84 11.22 26.28
C ALA A 37 1.67 10.88 25.37
N ASP A 38 1.78 9.77 24.68
CA ASP A 38 0.68 9.09 24.01
C ASP A 38 0.64 7.60 24.39
N VAL A 39 -0.55 7.03 24.28
CA VAL A 39 -0.78 5.61 24.51
C VAL A 39 -1.66 5.06 23.39
N ARG A 40 -1.27 3.89 22.88
CA ARG A 40 -2.05 3.12 21.91
C ARG A 40 -2.43 1.79 22.56
N ILE A 41 -3.73 1.51 22.63
CA ILE A 41 -4.26 0.20 23.02
C ILE A 41 -4.80 -0.43 21.77
N GLY A 42 -4.18 -1.51 21.31
CA GLY A 42 -4.46 -2.10 20.01
C GLY A 42 -4.86 -3.57 20.10
N ARG A 43 -5.91 -3.93 19.36
CA ARG A 43 -6.30 -5.29 19.06
C ARG A 43 -6.21 -5.51 17.57
N TYR A 44 -5.42 -6.50 17.16
CA TYR A 44 -5.14 -6.77 15.76
C TYR A 44 -5.59 -8.19 15.43
N LEU A 45 -6.57 -8.29 14.54
CA LEU A 45 -7.08 -9.57 14.04
C LEU A 45 -6.56 -9.79 12.63
N ASN A 46 -6.12 -11.00 12.33
CA ASN A 46 -5.75 -11.40 10.98
C ASN A 46 -6.31 -12.77 10.65
N GLN A 47 -6.60 -12.98 9.38
CA GLN A 47 -6.95 -14.30 8.86
C GLN A 47 -6.36 -14.46 7.46
N SER A 48 -5.78 -15.62 7.21
CA SER A 48 -5.30 -16.03 5.90
C SER A 48 -5.84 -17.41 5.54
N ILE A 49 -6.26 -17.57 4.30
CA ILE A 49 -6.75 -18.83 3.74
C ILE A 49 -5.97 -19.08 2.46
N PHE A 50 -5.35 -20.26 2.34
CA PHE A 50 -4.62 -20.69 1.16
C PHE A 50 -5.21 -21.97 0.61
N THR A 51 -5.43 -21.99 -0.71
CA THR A 51 -5.87 -23.17 -1.44
C THR A 51 -4.93 -23.47 -2.61
N ARG A 52 -4.88 -24.71 -3.02
CA ARG A 52 -4.16 -25.17 -4.21
C ARG A 52 -4.99 -26.20 -4.93
N GLU A 53 -5.26 -26.00 -6.22
CA GLU A 53 -6.14 -26.83 -7.03
C GLU A 53 -7.49 -27.06 -6.30
N LYS A 54 -7.74 -28.28 -5.85
CA LYS A 54 -8.98 -28.68 -5.17
C LYS A 54 -8.85 -28.79 -3.65
N GLN A 55 -7.74 -28.32 -3.08
CA GLN A 55 -7.42 -28.56 -1.67
C GLN A 55 -7.18 -27.26 -0.91
N VAL A 56 -7.66 -27.22 0.32
CA VAL A 56 -7.25 -26.23 1.31
C VAL A 56 -5.86 -26.60 1.82
N GLN A 57 -4.91 -25.68 1.72
CA GLN A 57 -3.55 -25.89 2.20
C GLN A 57 -3.37 -25.38 3.63
N ASN A 58 -3.94 -24.21 3.92
CA ASN A 58 -3.83 -23.61 5.24
C ASN A 58 -4.99 -22.66 5.52
N ILE A 59 -5.41 -22.64 6.77
CA ILE A 59 -6.30 -21.61 7.35
C ILE A 59 -5.65 -21.17 8.66
N ALA A 60 -5.25 -19.93 8.72
CA ALA A 60 -4.67 -19.34 9.92
C ALA A 60 -5.48 -18.12 10.36
N SER A 61 -5.74 -18.02 11.65
CA SER A 61 -6.33 -16.84 12.27
C SER A 61 -5.49 -16.47 13.49
N GLY A 62 -5.20 -15.19 13.63
CA GLY A 62 -4.40 -14.67 14.72
C GLY A 62 -5.07 -13.48 15.39
N GLU A 63 -4.77 -13.31 16.66
CA GLU A 63 -5.12 -12.13 17.45
C GLU A 63 -3.91 -11.68 18.26
N SER A 64 -3.68 -10.35 18.29
CA SER A 64 -2.70 -9.72 19.15
C SER A 64 -3.36 -8.57 19.89
N PHE A 65 -3.15 -8.47 21.22
CA PHE A 65 -3.74 -7.44 22.05
C PHE A 65 -2.74 -6.92 23.08
N GLY A 66 -2.62 -5.60 23.17
CA GLY A 66 -1.69 -4.96 24.10
C GLY A 66 -1.78 -3.44 24.08
N GLY A 67 -0.84 -2.80 24.79
CA GLY A 67 -0.71 -1.35 24.79
C GLY A 67 0.73 -0.88 24.76
N GLY A 68 1.01 0.14 23.95
CA GLY A 68 2.29 0.83 23.85
C GLY A 68 2.17 2.26 24.35
N VAL A 69 3.13 2.71 25.13
CA VAL A 69 3.22 4.08 25.65
C VAL A 69 4.49 4.72 25.12
N ARG A 70 4.34 5.85 24.41
CA ARG A 70 5.45 6.68 23.96
C ARG A 70 5.45 7.98 24.73
N VAL A 71 6.61 8.44 25.13
CA VAL A 71 6.77 9.66 25.93
C VAL A 71 7.90 10.54 25.39
N LEU A 72 7.75 11.82 25.59
CA LEU A 72 8.84 12.79 25.42
C LEU A 72 9.27 13.28 26.81
N ALA A 73 10.52 13.04 27.17
CA ALA A 73 11.11 13.52 28.42
C ALA A 73 12.54 13.97 28.18
N ASN A 74 12.93 15.14 28.74
CA ASN A 74 14.24 15.77 28.52
C ASN A 74 14.58 16.01 27.05
N GLY A 75 13.56 16.16 26.18
CA GLY A 75 13.71 16.39 24.75
C GLY A 75 14.01 15.13 23.93
N THR A 76 13.79 13.92 24.46
CA THR A 76 14.03 12.66 23.78
C THR A 76 12.86 11.71 23.93
N TRP A 77 12.70 10.82 22.92
CA TRP A 77 11.69 9.79 22.91
C TRP A 77 12.07 8.61 23.80
N GLY A 78 11.06 8.06 24.48
CA GLY A 78 11.09 6.74 25.09
C GLY A 78 9.82 5.99 24.78
N PHE A 79 9.91 4.68 24.67
CA PHE A 79 8.79 3.79 24.37
C PHE A 79 8.88 2.52 25.22
N ALA A 80 7.72 2.06 25.69
CA ALA A 80 7.58 0.75 26.31
C ALA A 80 6.18 0.19 26.06
N ALA A 81 6.07 -1.12 25.94
CA ALA A 81 4.82 -1.79 25.63
C ALA A 81 4.55 -2.95 26.59
N THR A 82 3.28 -3.37 26.69
CA THR A 82 2.85 -4.47 27.56
C THR A 82 1.62 -5.17 26.98
N ASN A 83 1.59 -6.49 27.10
CA ASN A 83 0.39 -7.31 26.88
C ASN A 83 -0.47 -7.45 28.14
N THR A 84 -0.02 -6.92 29.28
CA THR A 84 -0.81 -6.84 30.50
C THR A 84 -1.65 -5.56 30.48
N VAL A 85 -2.79 -5.63 29.78
CA VAL A 85 -3.68 -4.49 29.52
C VAL A 85 -4.57 -4.22 30.76
N THR A 86 -3.92 -3.72 31.81
CA THR A 86 -4.53 -3.24 33.05
C THR A 86 -4.02 -1.84 33.36
N GLU A 87 -4.73 -1.09 34.22
CA GLU A 87 -4.28 0.23 34.66
C GLU A 87 -2.85 0.19 35.22
N ALA A 88 -2.55 -0.79 36.06
CA ALA A 88 -1.22 -0.98 36.64
C ALA A 88 -0.16 -1.37 35.60
N GLY A 89 -0.51 -2.24 34.63
CA GLY A 89 0.40 -2.68 33.59
C GLY A 89 0.79 -1.53 32.67
N LEU A 90 -0.18 -0.74 32.23
CA LEU A 90 0.06 0.43 31.38
C LEU A 90 0.76 1.57 32.11
N ALA A 91 0.44 1.80 33.40
CA ALA A 91 1.17 2.77 34.23
C ALA A 91 2.65 2.38 34.39
N LYS A 92 2.95 1.08 34.58
CA LYS A 92 4.33 0.57 34.63
C LYS A 92 5.06 0.76 33.30
N ALA A 93 4.40 0.50 32.17
CA ALA A 93 4.96 0.75 30.84
C ALA A 93 5.26 2.24 30.63
N ALA A 94 4.37 3.14 31.06
CA ALA A 94 4.59 4.59 31.02
C ALA A 94 5.81 5.03 31.82
N GLN A 95 5.98 4.53 33.05
CA GLN A 95 7.16 4.83 33.87
C GLN A 95 8.46 4.33 33.23
N LEU A 96 8.44 3.11 32.66
CA LEU A 96 9.58 2.56 31.94
C LEU A 96 9.93 3.40 30.69
N ALA A 97 8.93 3.83 29.91
CA ALA A 97 9.14 4.70 28.76
C ALA A 97 9.82 6.03 29.18
N VAL A 98 9.42 6.64 30.29
CA VAL A 98 10.08 7.84 30.83
C VAL A 98 11.51 7.56 31.23
N ALA A 99 11.80 6.44 31.87
CA ALA A 99 13.16 6.05 32.24
C ALA A 99 14.05 5.87 30.99
N ILE A 100 13.53 5.26 29.93
CA ILE A 100 14.20 5.10 28.63
C ILE A 100 14.46 6.47 27.99
N ALA A 101 13.47 7.37 27.94
CA ALA A 101 13.66 8.72 27.41
C ALA A 101 14.78 9.49 28.13
N ARG A 102 14.80 9.43 29.47
CA ARG A 102 15.86 10.04 30.26
C ARG A 102 17.24 9.43 30.02
N ALA A 103 17.31 8.13 29.79
CA ALA A 103 18.59 7.49 29.42
C ALA A 103 19.05 7.96 28.04
N ASN A 104 18.16 8.00 27.04
CA ASN A 104 18.42 8.46 25.70
C ASN A 104 18.90 9.93 25.67
N SER A 105 18.37 10.78 26.55
CA SER A 105 18.75 12.20 26.61
C SER A 105 20.23 12.45 26.92
N LYS A 106 20.94 11.44 27.42
CA LYS A 106 22.39 11.54 27.70
C LYS A 106 23.25 11.41 26.44
N VAL A 107 22.71 10.81 25.38
CA VAL A 107 23.45 10.51 24.14
C VAL A 107 22.86 11.24 22.91
N GLN A 108 21.62 11.68 22.96
CA GLN A 108 20.96 12.38 21.86
C GLN A 108 21.47 13.83 21.78
N LYS A 109 21.92 14.23 20.57
CA LYS A 109 22.48 15.57 20.36
C LYS A 109 21.40 16.63 20.17
N GLU A 110 20.36 16.30 19.41
CA GLU A 110 19.28 17.25 19.08
C GLU A 110 18.00 16.89 19.82
N LYS A 111 17.34 17.88 20.38
CA LYS A 111 16.07 17.70 21.07
C LYS A 111 14.94 17.60 20.06
N VAL A 112 14.01 16.67 20.33
CA VAL A 112 12.77 16.52 19.56
C VAL A 112 11.92 17.81 19.69
N GLN A 113 11.43 18.30 18.56
CA GLN A 113 10.51 19.43 18.46
C GLN A 113 9.20 18.93 17.83
N LEU A 114 8.13 18.84 18.62
CA LEU A 114 6.84 18.42 18.11
C LEU A 114 6.05 19.62 17.56
N ALA A 115 5.52 19.47 16.35
CA ALA A 115 4.50 20.36 15.86
C ALA A 115 3.30 20.37 16.84
N PRO A 116 2.74 21.55 17.15
CA PRO A 116 1.58 21.63 18.04
C PRO A 116 0.40 20.82 17.47
N GLN A 117 -0.36 20.20 18.36
CA GLN A 117 -1.51 19.39 18.02
C GLN A 117 -2.73 19.84 18.79
N LYS A 118 -3.84 20.05 18.09
CA LYS A 118 -5.13 20.30 18.71
C LYS A 118 -5.62 19.02 19.41
N GLY A 119 -6.11 19.14 20.64
CA GLY A 119 -6.87 18.08 21.29
C GLY A 119 -8.26 17.93 20.65
N TYR A 120 -8.61 16.70 20.24
CA TYR A 120 -9.89 16.43 19.60
C TYR A 120 -10.98 15.95 20.58
N GLY A 121 -10.63 15.73 21.87
CA GLY A 121 -11.55 15.09 22.81
C GLY A 121 -11.82 13.63 22.39
N GLU A 122 -13.04 13.16 22.62
CA GLU A 122 -13.47 11.78 22.30
C GLU A 122 -14.05 11.76 20.87
N VAL A 123 -13.36 11.06 19.96
CA VAL A 123 -13.75 10.92 18.57
C VAL A 123 -13.57 9.48 18.11
N SER A 124 -14.26 9.09 17.06
CA SER A 124 -14.15 7.76 16.46
C SER A 124 -14.12 7.80 14.95
N TRP A 125 -13.53 6.78 14.35
CA TRP A 125 -13.53 6.55 12.91
C TRP A 125 -13.59 5.05 12.60
N LYS A 126 -14.26 4.69 11.50
CA LYS A 126 -14.33 3.30 11.02
C LYS A 126 -14.18 3.25 9.51
N THR A 127 -13.50 2.21 9.03
CA THR A 127 -13.54 1.90 7.59
C THR A 127 -15.00 1.69 7.16
N PRO A 128 -15.46 2.38 6.11
CA PRO A 128 -16.85 2.28 5.64
C PRO A 128 -17.07 0.95 4.89
N ILE A 129 -17.20 -0.14 5.65
CA ILE A 129 -17.49 -1.48 5.12
C ILE A 129 -19.01 -1.76 5.13
N LYS A 130 -19.47 -2.58 4.17
CA LYS A 130 -20.87 -3.06 4.14
C LYS A 130 -21.02 -4.41 4.85
N GLN A 131 -20.00 -5.26 4.80
CA GLN A 131 -20.01 -6.58 5.42
C GLN A 131 -18.66 -6.88 6.07
N ASN A 132 -18.66 -7.07 7.40
CA ASN A 132 -17.45 -7.43 8.12
C ASN A 132 -16.94 -8.80 7.65
N SER A 133 -15.74 -8.83 7.11
CA SER A 133 -15.15 -10.04 6.55
C SER A 133 -14.85 -11.12 7.61
N PHE A 134 -14.66 -10.74 8.88
CA PHE A 134 -14.45 -11.69 9.97
C PHE A 134 -15.74 -12.39 10.43
N GLU A 135 -16.92 -11.83 10.11
CA GLU A 135 -18.22 -12.43 10.40
C GLU A 135 -18.67 -13.40 9.31
N VAL A 136 -18.03 -13.38 8.13
CA VAL A 136 -18.33 -14.32 7.06
C VAL A 136 -17.75 -15.69 7.40
N PRO A 137 -18.55 -16.78 7.28
CA PRO A 137 -18.08 -18.14 7.55
C PRO A 137 -16.84 -18.51 6.73
N VAL A 138 -15.86 -19.16 7.36
CA VAL A 138 -14.64 -19.63 6.69
C VAL A 138 -14.98 -20.56 5.52
N ALA A 139 -16.01 -21.41 5.67
CA ALA A 139 -16.46 -22.30 4.59
C ALA A 139 -16.82 -21.53 3.31
N GLN A 140 -17.56 -20.43 3.42
CA GLN A 140 -17.94 -19.59 2.27
C GLN A 140 -16.71 -18.99 1.58
N LYS A 141 -15.70 -18.56 2.34
CA LYS A 141 -14.44 -18.06 1.80
C LYS A 141 -13.65 -19.14 1.07
N VAL A 142 -13.58 -20.32 1.66
CA VAL A 142 -12.95 -21.51 1.03
C VAL A 142 -13.66 -21.90 -0.27
N GLU A 143 -14.98 -21.92 -0.28
CA GLU A 143 -15.78 -22.22 -1.48
C GLU A 143 -15.46 -21.24 -2.62
N LEU A 144 -15.35 -19.94 -2.33
CA LEU A 144 -14.97 -18.93 -3.33
C LEU A 144 -13.58 -19.21 -3.92
N LEU A 145 -12.58 -19.48 -3.06
CA LEU A 145 -11.21 -19.75 -3.51
C LEU A 145 -11.13 -21.03 -4.36
N LEU A 146 -11.80 -22.11 -3.93
CA LEU A 146 -11.85 -23.36 -4.69
C LEU A 146 -12.62 -23.20 -6.01
N ALA A 147 -13.67 -22.37 -6.04
CA ALA A 147 -14.40 -22.04 -7.26
C ALA A 147 -13.51 -21.28 -8.26
N ALA A 148 -12.69 -20.31 -7.78
CA ALA A 148 -11.73 -19.61 -8.62
C ALA A 148 -10.66 -20.55 -9.18
N ASN A 149 -10.14 -21.47 -8.36
CA ASN A 149 -9.20 -22.50 -8.80
C ASN A 149 -9.82 -23.42 -9.88
N ALA A 150 -11.05 -23.90 -9.66
CA ALA A 150 -11.76 -24.71 -10.64
C ALA A 150 -11.95 -23.94 -11.95
N ARG A 151 -12.37 -22.67 -11.86
CA ARG A 151 -12.57 -21.81 -13.02
C ARG A 151 -11.30 -21.63 -13.86
N ALA A 152 -10.14 -21.44 -13.22
CA ALA A 152 -8.86 -21.38 -13.92
C ALA A 152 -8.51 -22.73 -14.57
N THR A 153 -8.68 -23.85 -13.86
CA THR A 153 -8.41 -25.21 -14.37
C THR A 153 -9.27 -25.54 -15.57
N ASP A 154 -10.58 -25.25 -15.52
CA ASP A 154 -11.53 -25.48 -16.62
C ASP A 154 -11.19 -24.65 -17.87
N ASN A 155 -10.50 -23.51 -17.70
CA ASN A 155 -9.98 -22.69 -18.79
C ASN A 155 -8.55 -23.09 -19.21
N GLY A 156 -8.00 -24.18 -18.61
CA GLY A 156 -6.79 -24.88 -19.03
C GLY A 156 -5.52 -24.44 -18.32
N ALA A 157 -5.63 -23.92 -17.10
CA ALA A 157 -4.48 -23.79 -16.22
C ALA A 157 -3.91 -25.18 -15.86
N SER A 158 -2.59 -25.29 -15.80
CA SER A 158 -1.89 -26.49 -15.34
C SER A 158 -1.84 -26.57 -13.83
N PHE A 159 -1.62 -25.44 -13.18
CA PHE A 159 -1.63 -25.27 -11.73
C PHE A 159 -2.30 -23.96 -11.35
N VAL A 160 -2.92 -23.94 -10.18
CA VAL A 160 -3.50 -22.74 -9.61
C VAL A 160 -3.43 -22.79 -8.09
N ASN A 161 -3.07 -21.67 -7.50
CA ASN A 161 -3.24 -21.45 -6.08
C ASN A 161 -3.98 -20.13 -5.86
N SER A 162 -4.74 -20.05 -4.79
CA SER A 162 -5.45 -18.84 -4.43
C SER A 162 -5.40 -18.60 -2.92
N SER A 163 -5.54 -17.34 -2.53
CA SER A 163 -5.53 -16.95 -1.13
C SER A 163 -6.41 -15.74 -0.87
N LEU A 164 -6.82 -15.63 0.38
CA LEU A 164 -7.54 -14.49 0.92
C LEU A 164 -6.86 -14.05 2.21
N PHE A 165 -6.42 -12.80 2.25
CA PHE A 165 -5.91 -12.13 3.44
C PHE A 165 -6.90 -11.09 3.93
N GLN A 166 -7.07 -11.01 5.23
CA GLN A 166 -7.89 -9.97 5.84
C GLN A 166 -7.32 -9.57 7.20
N ILE A 167 -7.42 -8.28 7.50
CA ILE A 167 -6.93 -7.67 8.73
C ILE A 167 -8.02 -6.76 9.29
N ASN A 168 -8.17 -6.77 10.62
CA ASN A 168 -8.91 -5.76 11.35
C ASN A 168 -8.00 -5.18 12.45
N GLU A 169 -7.77 -3.87 12.40
CA GLU A 169 -7.02 -3.13 13.41
C GLU A 169 -7.98 -2.29 14.24
N GLN A 170 -8.18 -2.66 15.51
CA GLN A 170 -8.96 -1.90 16.48
C GLN A 170 -7.97 -1.11 17.34
N LYS A 171 -7.85 0.18 17.08
CA LYS A 171 -6.85 1.07 17.68
C LYS A 171 -7.53 2.12 18.55
N TYR A 172 -7.13 2.22 19.81
CA TYR A 172 -7.46 3.32 20.69
C TYR A 172 -6.22 4.13 20.99
N PHE A 173 -6.24 5.39 20.60
CA PHE A 173 -5.16 6.34 20.85
C PHE A 173 -5.61 7.38 21.88
N ALA A 174 -4.73 7.73 22.82
CA ALA A 174 -4.94 8.89 23.67
C ALA A 174 -3.61 9.63 23.91
N SER A 175 -3.68 10.94 24.11
CA SER A 175 -2.49 11.76 24.33
C SER A 175 -2.69 12.84 25.39
N THR A 176 -1.56 13.35 25.90
CA THR A 176 -1.54 14.49 26.80
C THR A 176 -2.01 15.79 26.16
N ASP A 177 -2.13 15.85 24.83
CA ASP A 177 -2.74 16.96 24.07
C ASP A 177 -4.27 16.98 24.19
N GLY A 178 -4.88 15.94 24.78
CA GLY A 178 -6.32 15.86 25.03
C GLY A 178 -7.14 15.20 23.92
N SER A 179 -6.52 14.31 23.16
CA SER A 179 -7.21 13.46 22.17
C SER A 179 -7.48 12.07 22.74
N TYR A 180 -8.66 11.51 22.41
CA TYR A 180 -9.11 10.15 22.71
C TYR A 180 -9.78 9.62 21.44
N ILE A 181 -9.10 8.75 20.70
CA ILE A 181 -9.48 8.39 19.33
C ILE A 181 -9.67 6.88 19.24
N ASP A 182 -10.89 6.44 18.91
CA ASP A 182 -11.22 5.02 18.71
C ASP A 182 -11.38 4.73 17.22
N GLN A 183 -10.56 3.85 16.66
CA GLN A 183 -10.56 3.54 15.24
C GLN A 183 -10.70 2.04 14.99
N ASP A 184 -11.49 1.69 13.95
CA ASP A 184 -11.73 0.32 13.51
C ASP A 184 -11.44 0.22 12.01
N VAL A 185 -10.28 -0.37 11.67
CA VAL A 185 -9.74 -0.38 10.31
C VAL A 185 -9.82 -1.80 9.73
N HIS A 186 -10.47 -1.93 8.57
CA HIS A 186 -10.59 -3.20 7.85
C HIS A 186 -9.84 -3.16 6.53
N ARG A 187 -9.17 -4.28 6.20
CA ARG A 187 -8.50 -4.47 4.90
C ARG A 187 -8.69 -5.90 4.42
N ILE A 188 -8.82 -6.07 3.11
CA ILE A 188 -9.01 -7.37 2.46
C ILE A 188 -8.18 -7.45 1.18
N TRP A 189 -7.62 -8.64 0.91
CA TRP A 189 -6.87 -8.92 -0.31
C TRP A 189 -7.08 -10.34 -0.80
N PRO A 190 -7.95 -10.55 -1.80
CA PRO A 190 -8.02 -11.80 -2.56
C PRO A 190 -6.88 -11.84 -3.59
N THR A 191 -6.24 -12.96 -3.76
CA THR A 191 -5.24 -13.14 -4.81
C THR A 191 -5.17 -14.59 -5.29
N PHE A 192 -4.59 -14.81 -6.47
CA PHE A 192 -4.29 -16.13 -7.01
C PHE A 192 -3.05 -16.06 -7.91
N SER A 193 -2.46 -17.21 -8.19
CA SER A 193 -1.47 -17.39 -9.25
C SER A 193 -1.88 -18.60 -10.10
N VAL A 194 -1.95 -18.37 -11.41
CA VAL A 194 -2.26 -19.38 -12.43
C VAL A 194 -0.98 -19.66 -13.21
N THR A 195 -0.68 -20.95 -13.41
CA THR A 195 0.47 -21.40 -14.19
C THR A 195 0.03 -22.30 -15.34
N GLY A 196 0.51 -22.00 -16.54
CA GLY A 196 0.43 -22.85 -17.73
C GLY A 196 1.77 -23.51 -18.02
N ILE A 197 1.75 -24.75 -18.48
CA ILE A 197 2.92 -25.52 -18.87
C ILE A 197 2.77 -26.06 -20.29
N ASP A 198 3.74 -25.81 -21.14
CA ASP A 198 3.94 -26.56 -22.38
C ASP A 198 4.80 -27.79 -22.07
N ARG A 199 4.16 -28.96 -22.04
CA ARG A 199 4.85 -30.21 -21.69
C ARG A 199 5.87 -30.66 -22.72
N ALA A 200 5.75 -30.20 -23.97
CA ALA A 200 6.68 -30.60 -25.05
C ALA A 200 8.02 -29.88 -24.91
N SER A 201 8.00 -28.60 -24.56
CA SER A 201 9.22 -27.78 -24.39
C SER A 201 9.66 -27.66 -22.93
N GLY A 202 8.84 -28.02 -21.95
CA GLY A 202 9.06 -27.77 -20.54
C GLY A 202 8.89 -26.30 -20.14
N LYS A 203 8.50 -25.42 -21.07
CA LYS A 203 8.26 -24.00 -20.82
C LYS A 203 7.06 -23.83 -19.91
N PHE A 204 7.16 -22.95 -18.92
CA PHE A 204 6.03 -22.55 -18.06
C PHE A 204 5.92 -21.04 -17.98
N ARG A 205 4.71 -20.55 -17.80
CA ARG A 205 4.40 -19.13 -17.59
C ARG A 205 3.31 -18.99 -16.54
N SER A 206 3.40 -17.93 -15.77
CA SER A 206 2.44 -17.62 -14.71
C SER A 206 1.81 -16.25 -14.93
N ARG A 207 0.65 -16.07 -14.32
CA ARG A 207 -0.06 -14.79 -14.20
C ARG A 207 -0.76 -14.75 -12.85
N ASP A 208 -0.43 -13.72 -12.07
CA ASP A 208 -1.03 -13.45 -10.77
C ASP A 208 -2.32 -12.64 -10.95
N ALA A 209 -3.19 -12.66 -9.94
CA ALA A 209 -4.40 -11.86 -9.92
C ALA A 209 -4.12 -10.37 -10.17
N LEU A 210 -5.03 -9.70 -10.87
CA LEU A 210 -5.01 -8.23 -11.04
C LEU A 210 -5.85 -7.51 -9.97
N SER A 211 -6.21 -8.21 -8.90
CA SER A 211 -6.89 -7.64 -7.74
C SER A 211 -6.03 -6.59 -7.05
N ALA A 212 -6.65 -5.51 -6.61
CA ALA A 212 -6.05 -4.62 -5.64
C ALA A 212 -6.34 -5.11 -4.21
N PRO A 213 -5.40 -4.98 -3.27
CA PRO A 213 -5.75 -5.00 -1.87
C PRO A 213 -6.53 -3.73 -1.52
N MET A 214 -7.61 -3.84 -0.71
CA MET A 214 -8.54 -2.75 -0.48
C MET A 214 -8.87 -2.56 1.01
N GLY A 215 -9.14 -1.30 1.40
CA GLY A 215 -9.76 -0.92 2.67
C GLY A 215 -11.28 -1.08 2.59
N LEU A 216 -11.74 -2.31 2.42
CA LEU A 216 -13.16 -2.71 2.30
C LEU A 216 -13.43 -3.96 3.13
N GLY A 217 -14.71 -4.33 3.24
CA GLY A 217 -15.17 -5.58 3.83
C GLY A 217 -15.34 -6.69 2.78
N TYR A 218 -16.11 -7.72 3.13
CA TYR A 218 -16.34 -8.87 2.25
C TYR A 218 -17.13 -8.52 0.98
N GLU A 219 -17.85 -7.39 0.97
CA GLU A 219 -18.52 -6.88 -0.23
C GLU A 219 -17.58 -6.70 -1.43
N TYR A 220 -16.29 -6.54 -1.20
CA TYR A 220 -15.29 -6.49 -2.26
C TYR A 220 -15.27 -7.77 -3.11
N LEU A 221 -15.61 -8.90 -2.54
CA LEU A 221 -15.70 -10.22 -3.21
C LEU A 221 -17.08 -10.53 -3.79
N THR A 222 -17.98 -9.54 -3.80
CA THR A 222 -19.32 -9.64 -4.40
C THR A 222 -19.36 -8.79 -5.68
N PRO A 223 -19.06 -9.39 -6.87
CA PRO A 223 -18.87 -8.63 -8.10
C PRO A 223 -20.10 -7.77 -8.47
N GLN A 224 -19.83 -6.52 -8.85
CA GLN A 224 -20.83 -5.59 -9.35
C GLN A 224 -20.47 -5.18 -10.78
N ALA A 225 -21.42 -5.26 -11.71
CA ALA A 225 -21.19 -4.88 -13.10
C ALA A 225 -20.74 -3.42 -13.26
N ALA A 226 -21.24 -2.51 -12.40
CA ALA A 226 -20.87 -1.10 -12.42
C ALA A 226 -19.43 -0.81 -11.99
N ASP A 227 -18.78 -1.77 -11.32
CA ASP A 227 -17.38 -1.63 -10.88
C ASP A 227 -16.37 -2.15 -11.91
N LYS A 228 -16.84 -2.79 -13.00
CA LYS A 228 -15.98 -3.31 -14.06
C LYS A 228 -15.63 -2.20 -15.05
N ILE A 229 -14.35 -2.07 -15.33
CA ILE A 229 -13.81 -1.10 -16.26
C ILE A 229 -13.08 -1.86 -17.36
N PRO A 230 -13.53 -1.79 -18.62
CA PRO A 230 -12.81 -2.41 -19.72
C PRO A 230 -11.38 -1.86 -19.82
N GLY A 231 -10.39 -2.75 -19.93
CA GLY A 231 -9.03 -2.37 -20.31
C GLY A 231 -8.93 -2.10 -21.81
N ALA A 232 -7.70 -2.08 -22.34
CA ALA A 232 -7.45 -1.87 -23.77
C ALA A 232 -8.18 -2.94 -24.61
N SER A 233 -8.86 -2.51 -25.67
CA SER A 233 -9.51 -3.40 -26.63
C SER A 233 -8.50 -4.40 -27.24
N GLY A 234 -8.88 -5.66 -27.31
CA GLY A 234 -8.02 -6.76 -27.79
C GLY A 234 -7.21 -7.45 -26.71
N THR A 235 -7.14 -6.94 -25.47
CA THR A 235 -6.42 -7.57 -24.35
C THR A 235 -7.30 -8.49 -23.50
N GLY A 236 -8.62 -8.28 -23.54
CA GLY A 236 -9.58 -8.94 -22.63
C GLY A 236 -9.46 -8.52 -21.18
N LEU A 237 -8.57 -7.59 -20.85
CA LEU A 237 -8.37 -7.12 -19.48
C LEU A 237 -9.58 -6.37 -18.95
N ILE A 238 -9.86 -6.59 -17.65
CA ILE A 238 -10.90 -5.91 -16.91
C ILE A 238 -10.28 -5.32 -15.64
N GLY A 239 -10.47 -4.04 -15.45
CA GLY A 239 -10.18 -3.36 -14.19
C GLY A 239 -11.38 -3.42 -13.25
N TYR A 240 -11.11 -3.24 -11.97
CA TYR A 240 -12.11 -3.27 -10.91
C TYR A 240 -11.96 -2.08 -9.97
N ARG A 241 -13.07 -1.53 -9.46
CA ARG A 241 -13.07 -0.41 -8.50
C ARG A 241 -13.33 -0.88 -7.07
N ASN A 242 -14.60 -1.05 -6.73
CA ASN A 242 -15.05 -1.33 -5.36
C ASN A 242 -15.45 -2.78 -5.14
N SER A 243 -15.48 -3.58 -6.20
CA SER A 243 -15.68 -5.02 -6.15
C SER A 243 -14.78 -5.72 -7.14
N TYR A 244 -14.49 -7.01 -6.91
CA TYR A 244 -13.59 -7.81 -7.71
C TYR A 244 -14.21 -9.16 -8.08
N ASP A 245 -14.20 -9.49 -9.37
CA ASP A 245 -14.65 -10.78 -9.88
C ASP A 245 -13.47 -11.75 -10.00
N MET A 246 -13.20 -12.47 -8.90
CA MET A 246 -12.09 -13.41 -8.83
C MET A 246 -12.22 -14.57 -9.82
N LEU A 247 -13.46 -15.00 -10.13
CA LEU A 247 -13.70 -16.11 -11.05
C LEU A 247 -13.46 -15.70 -12.50
N GLU A 248 -13.88 -14.50 -12.88
CA GLU A 248 -13.67 -13.96 -14.22
C GLU A 248 -12.18 -13.70 -14.47
N ASP A 249 -11.48 -13.07 -13.52
CA ASP A 249 -10.05 -12.83 -13.64
C ASP A 249 -9.23 -14.13 -13.65
N ALA A 250 -9.62 -15.16 -12.89
CA ALA A 250 -8.97 -16.47 -12.91
C ALA A 250 -9.14 -17.18 -14.27
N ALA A 251 -10.33 -17.08 -14.88
CA ALA A 251 -10.58 -17.61 -16.23
C ALA A 251 -9.75 -16.88 -17.28
N LEU A 252 -9.66 -15.55 -17.20
CA LEU A 252 -8.83 -14.72 -18.07
C LEU A 252 -7.35 -15.06 -17.90
N ALA A 253 -6.88 -15.19 -16.67
CA ALA A 253 -5.51 -15.55 -16.36
C ALA A 253 -5.10 -16.87 -17.01
N ALA A 254 -5.97 -17.89 -16.97
CA ALA A 254 -5.74 -19.19 -17.61
C ALA A 254 -5.59 -19.07 -19.14
N LYS A 255 -6.36 -18.20 -19.79
CA LYS A 255 -6.22 -17.90 -21.22
C LYS A 255 -4.91 -17.18 -21.50
N GLN A 256 -4.58 -16.17 -20.70
CA GLN A 256 -3.38 -15.36 -20.87
C GLN A 256 -2.09 -16.15 -20.65
N VAL A 257 -2.04 -17.11 -19.70
CA VAL A 257 -0.84 -17.95 -19.54
C VAL A 257 -0.60 -18.86 -20.76
N LYS A 258 -1.67 -19.35 -21.43
CA LYS A 258 -1.54 -20.08 -22.69
C LYS A 258 -0.98 -19.19 -23.81
N GLU A 259 -1.47 -17.97 -23.91
CA GLU A 259 -0.97 -16.99 -24.87
C GLU A 259 0.51 -16.65 -24.60
N LYS A 260 0.90 -16.45 -23.32
CA LYS A 260 2.30 -16.23 -22.91
C LYS A 260 3.24 -17.37 -23.29
N LEU A 261 2.78 -18.64 -23.27
CA LEU A 261 3.61 -19.77 -23.66
C LEU A 261 4.09 -19.69 -25.13
N THR A 262 3.32 -19.03 -25.98
CA THR A 262 3.59 -18.87 -27.43
C THR A 262 3.96 -17.45 -27.81
N ALA A 263 3.95 -16.51 -26.86
CA ALA A 263 4.30 -15.13 -27.10
C ALA A 263 5.75 -14.95 -27.55
N LYS A 264 5.99 -13.93 -28.36
CA LYS A 264 7.34 -13.58 -28.84
C LYS A 264 8.06 -12.77 -27.77
N SER A 265 9.35 -13.04 -27.58
CA SER A 265 10.20 -12.17 -26.78
C SER A 265 10.29 -10.77 -27.39
N VAL A 266 10.30 -9.75 -26.53
CA VAL A 266 10.46 -8.37 -26.99
C VAL A 266 11.82 -8.12 -27.62
N THR A 267 11.88 -7.29 -28.64
CA THR A 267 13.15 -6.73 -29.13
C THR A 267 13.50 -5.51 -28.29
N ALA A 268 14.70 -5.50 -27.68
CA ALA A 268 15.16 -4.36 -26.90
C ALA A 268 15.17 -3.05 -27.71
N GLY A 269 14.85 -1.93 -27.10
CA GLY A 269 14.79 -0.63 -27.78
C GLY A 269 13.93 0.41 -27.06
N LYS A 270 13.66 1.52 -27.74
CA LYS A 270 12.78 2.57 -27.26
C LYS A 270 11.34 2.30 -27.68
N TYR A 271 10.42 2.40 -26.72
CA TYR A 271 8.97 2.20 -26.93
C TYR A 271 8.18 3.25 -26.16
N ASP A 272 7.03 3.59 -26.66
CA ASP A 272 6.01 4.23 -25.85
C ASP A 272 5.37 3.18 -24.94
N LEU A 273 5.32 3.44 -23.64
CA LEU A 273 4.68 2.55 -22.68
C LEU A 273 3.30 3.07 -22.30
N VAL A 274 2.32 2.20 -22.39
CA VAL A 274 0.98 2.43 -21.86
C VAL A 274 0.80 1.56 -20.63
N LEU A 275 0.79 2.19 -19.46
CA LEU A 275 0.78 1.49 -18.18
C LEU A 275 -0.62 1.47 -17.57
N ASP A 276 -1.16 0.27 -17.38
CA ASP A 276 -2.42 0.05 -16.67
C ASP A 276 -2.26 0.44 -15.18
N PRO A 277 -3.29 0.97 -14.49
CA PRO A 277 -3.23 1.37 -13.09
C PRO A 277 -2.68 0.32 -12.14
N ASN A 278 -2.98 -0.98 -12.37
CA ASN A 278 -2.47 -2.05 -11.53
C ASN A 278 -0.96 -2.33 -11.71
N HIS A 279 -0.36 -1.83 -12.80
CA HIS A 279 1.09 -1.80 -12.99
C HIS A 279 1.69 -0.47 -12.52
N LEU A 280 1.07 0.66 -12.92
CA LEU A 280 1.56 2.00 -12.60
C LEU A 280 1.64 2.25 -11.08
N GLY A 281 0.77 1.61 -10.29
CA GLY A 281 0.81 1.67 -8.84
C GLY A 281 2.17 1.27 -8.25
N LEU A 282 2.86 0.26 -8.80
CA LEU A 282 4.22 -0.10 -8.39
C LEU A 282 5.22 1.02 -8.71
N THR A 283 5.12 1.60 -9.91
CA THR A 283 6.02 2.69 -10.32
C THR A 283 5.82 3.93 -9.44
N ILE A 284 4.58 4.27 -9.10
CA ILE A 284 4.26 5.37 -8.15
C ILE A 284 4.86 5.06 -6.77
N HIS A 285 4.66 3.86 -6.26
CA HIS A 285 5.17 3.41 -4.97
C HIS A 285 6.67 3.62 -4.84
N GLU A 286 7.43 3.11 -5.79
CA GLU A 286 8.87 3.06 -5.76
C GLU A 286 9.54 4.39 -6.13
N SER A 287 8.99 5.09 -7.12
CA SER A 287 9.65 6.27 -7.70
C SER A 287 9.04 7.62 -7.27
N ILE A 288 7.93 7.62 -6.51
CA ILE A 288 7.33 8.82 -5.93
C ILE A 288 7.10 8.67 -4.43
N GLY A 289 6.37 7.64 -4.01
CA GLY A 289 6.04 7.46 -2.60
C GLY A 289 7.29 7.41 -1.73
N HIS A 290 8.12 6.40 -1.89
CA HIS A 290 9.34 6.25 -1.09
C HIS A 290 10.34 7.42 -1.15
N PRO A 291 10.65 8.04 -2.30
CA PRO A 291 11.58 9.17 -2.29
C PRO A 291 11.01 10.44 -1.63
N LEU A 292 9.70 10.53 -1.40
CA LEU A 292 9.09 11.70 -0.77
C LEU A 292 8.78 11.50 0.73
N GLU A 293 9.12 10.35 1.30
CA GLU A 293 9.14 10.15 2.76
C GLU A 293 10.24 11.03 3.37
N LEU A 294 9.87 12.00 4.21
CA LEU A 294 10.84 13.00 4.69
C LEU A 294 11.95 12.41 5.56
N ASP A 295 11.68 11.39 6.36
CA ASP A 295 12.71 10.69 7.14
C ASP A 295 13.77 10.04 6.26
N ARG A 296 13.37 9.50 5.09
CA ARG A 296 14.28 8.96 4.08
C ARG A 296 15.11 10.08 3.43
N VAL A 297 14.48 11.22 3.11
CA VAL A 297 15.15 12.43 2.60
C VAL A 297 16.21 12.93 3.58
N LEU A 298 15.92 12.85 4.89
CA LEU A 298 16.83 13.24 5.97
C LEU A 298 17.90 12.18 6.29
N GLY A 299 17.84 11.01 5.66
CA GLY A 299 18.82 9.94 5.84
C GLY A 299 18.57 9.04 7.07
N TYR A 300 17.40 9.10 7.71
CA TYR A 300 17.08 8.28 8.89
C TYR A 300 16.99 6.77 8.55
N GLU A 301 16.68 6.44 7.31
CA GLU A 301 16.59 5.07 6.80
C GLU A 301 17.85 4.62 6.00
N ALA A 302 18.93 5.40 5.99
CA ALA A 302 20.10 5.18 5.14
C ALA A 302 20.77 3.81 5.34
N ASN A 303 20.72 3.25 6.54
CA ASN A 303 21.31 1.96 6.89
C ASN A 303 20.49 0.75 6.41
N TYR A 304 19.23 0.92 6.06
CA TYR A 304 18.33 -0.19 5.69
C TYR A 304 17.53 0.09 4.42
N ALA A 305 16.59 1.03 4.47
CA ALA A 305 15.67 1.29 3.35
C ALA A 305 16.22 2.29 2.32
N GLY A 306 17.37 2.89 2.59
CA GLY A 306 18.08 3.82 1.70
C GLY A 306 17.74 5.28 1.95
N THR A 307 18.12 6.11 0.99
CA THR A 307 17.96 7.56 1.02
C THR A 307 16.99 8.03 -0.06
N SER A 308 17.01 9.31 -0.42
CA SER A 308 16.24 9.88 -1.51
C SER A 308 17.10 10.80 -2.37
N PHE A 309 16.87 10.75 -3.69
CA PHE A 309 17.41 11.74 -4.61
C PHE A 309 16.68 13.09 -4.50
N ALA A 310 15.40 13.07 -4.09
CA ALA A 310 14.54 14.25 -3.97
C ALA A 310 14.82 15.04 -2.66
N THR A 311 16.06 15.48 -2.50
CA THR A 311 16.53 16.20 -1.30
C THR A 311 15.87 17.56 -1.11
N LEU A 312 16.00 18.16 0.08
CA LEU A 312 15.53 19.53 0.35
C LEU A 312 16.16 20.53 -0.61
N GLU A 313 17.46 20.36 -0.92
CA GLU A 313 18.18 21.18 -1.90
C GLU A 313 17.62 21.01 -3.31
N TRP A 314 17.31 19.77 -3.72
CA TRP A 314 16.70 19.46 -5.02
C TRP A 314 15.36 20.19 -5.18
N LYS A 315 14.50 20.15 -4.15
CA LYS A 315 13.24 20.90 -4.10
C LYS A 315 13.45 22.41 -4.16
N ALA A 316 14.41 22.94 -3.38
CA ALA A 316 14.73 24.37 -3.35
C ALA A 316 15.20 24.91 -4.70
N LYS A 317 15.90 24.09 -5.50
CA LYS A 317 16.31 24.40 -6.88
C LYS A 317 15.19 24.32 -7.90
N GLN A 318 13.98 23.93 -7.50
CA GLN A 318 12.80 23.75 -8.37
C GLN A 318 13.07 22.88 -9.61
N ILE A 319 13.87 21.82 -9.44
CA ILE A 319 14.15 20.86 -10.51
C ILE A 319 12.84 20.12 -10.84
N PRO A 320 12.40 20.08 -12.12
CA PRO A 320 11.18 19.37 -12.48
C PRO A 320 11.24 17.89 -12.11
N TYR A 321 10.23 17.40 -11.42
CA TYR A 321 10.09 15.98 -11.11
C TYR A 321 9.53 15.18 -12.30
N GLY A 322 8.63 15.81 -13.03
CA GLY A 322 7.96 15.22 -14.18
C GLY A 322 7.42 16.27 -15.15
N SER A 323 6.74 15.81 -16.18
CA SER A 323 6.03 16.69 -17.13
C SER A 323 4.91 17.46 -16.40
N LYS A 324 4.41 18.54 -17.01
CA LYS A 324 3.30 19.35 -16.46
C LYS A 324 1.99 18.57 -16.27
N LEU A 325 1.87 17.38 -16.85
CA LEU A 325 0.71 16.51 -16.65
C LEU A 325 0.77 15.78 -15.30
N VAL A 326 1.95 15.66 -14.71
CA VAL A 326 2.16 14.90 -13.48
C VAL A 326 1.70 15.72 -12.27
N ASN A 327 0.56 15.32 -11.71
CA ASN A 327 0.00 15.83 -10.48
C ASN A 327 -0.19 14.67 -9.52
N ILE A 328 0.56 14.67 -8.41
CA ILE A 328 0.56 13.60 -7.40
C ILE A 328 0.02 14.14 -6.10
N VAL A 329 -0.91 13.41 -5.53
CA VAL A 329 -1.46 13.72 -4.20
C VAL A 329 -1.17 12.61 -3.22
N ALA A 330 -0.95 12.98 -1.99
CA ALA A 330 -1.09 12.10 -0.83
C ALA A 330 -2.53 12.25 -0.30
N ASP A 331 -3.23 11.14 -0.10
CA ASP A 331 -4.63 11.19 0.31
C ASP A 331 -4.96 10.04 1.29
N LYS A 332 -5.09 10.38 2.56
CA LYS A 332 -5.51 9.44 3.61
C LYS A 332 -7.02 9.46 3.86
N LEU A 333 -7.79 10.18 3.04
CA LEU A 333 -9.25 10.26 3.12
C LEU A 333 -9.94 9.44 2.02
N GLN A 334 -9.18 8.96 1.02
CA GLN A 334 -9.74 8.28 -0.16
C GLN A 334 -10.47 6.99 0.23
N PRO A 335 -11.79 6.88 0.02
CA PRO A 335 -12.56 5.69 0.35
C PRO A 335 -12.02 4.44 -0.36
N GLY A 336 -12.03 3.31 0.33
CA GLY A 336 -11.56 2.03 -0.20
C GLY A 336 -10.03 1.87 -0.27
N SER A 337 -9.26 2.92 -0.02
CA SER A 337 -7.80 2.81 0.02
C SER A 337 -7.31 2.16 1.31
N LEU A 338 -6.15 1.50 1.24
CA LEU A 338 -5.56 0.75 2.35
C LEU A 338 -5.10 1.65 3.51
N GLY A 339 -4.56 2.82 3.19
CA GLY A 339 -4.03 3.76 4.18
C GLY A 339 -5.06 4.79 4.67
N ALA A 340 -6.35 4.65 4.29
CA ALA A 340 -7.39 5.54 4.78
C ALA A 340 -7.67 5.31 6.25
N VAL A 341 -7.54 6.36 7.04
CA VAL A 341 -7.86 6.41 8.48
C VAL A 341 -8.30 7.83 8.84
N GLY A 342 -9.04 7.98 9.93
CA GLY A 342 -9.46 9.30 10.41
C GLY A 342 -8.31 10.08 11.05
N TYR A 343 -7.43 9.37 11.76
CA TYR A 343 -6.30 9.91 12.49
C TYR A 343 -5.10 8.98 12.37
N ASP A 344 -3.90 9.53 12.35
CA ASP A 344 -2.67 8.74 12.39
C ASP A 344 -2.31 8.29 13.81
N ASP A 345 -1.21 7.56 13.98
CA ASP A 345 -0.77 7.04 15.27
C ASP A 345 -0.04 8.07 16.17
N GLU A 346 -0.10 9.37 15.80
CA GLU A 346 0.19 10.53 16.65
C GLU A 346 -1.08 11.34 16.99
N GLY A 347 -2.27 10.84 16.61
CA GLY A 347 -3.53 11.50 16.80
C GLY A 347 -3.76 12.69 15.87
N VAL A 348 -3.00 12.83 14.79
CA VAL A 348 -3.17 13.87 13.79
C VAL A 348 -4.32 13.51 12.87
N GLN A 349 -5.29 14.41 12.72
CA GLN A 349 -6.37 14.23 11.76
C GLN A 349 -5.81 14.15 10.35
N THR A 350 -6.18 13.10 9.62
CA THR A 350 -5.66 12.87 8.28
C THR A 350 -6.25 13.84 7.26
N LYS A 351 -5.51 14.05 6.18
CA LYS A 351 -5.84 15.02 5.13
C LYS A 351 -5.41 14.54 3.76
N ARG A 352 -5.72 15.36 2.75
CA ARG A 352 -5.22 15.26 1.39
C ARG A 352 -4.36 16.48 1.08
N TRP A 353 -3.21 16.28 0.42
CA TRP A 353 -2.29 17.36 0.03
C TRP A 353 -1.53 17.02 -1.25
N ASP A 354 -1.09 18.05 -1.96
CA ASP A 354 -0.27 17.89 -3.15
C ASP A 354 1.18 17.54 -2.74
N LEU A 355 1.76 16.51 -3.36
CA LEU A 355 3.19 16.19 -3.31
C LEU A 355 3.90 16.77 -4.53
N ILE A 356 3.33 16.54 -5.73
CA ILE A 356 3.81 17.08 -7.00
C ILE A 356 2.64 17.80 -7.66
N LYS A 357 2.87 19.03 -8.10
CA LYS A 357 1.90 19.85 -8.81
C LYS A 357 2.50 20.39 -10.10
N ASP A 358 1.81 20.13 -11.22
CA ASP A 358 2.27 20.53 -12.57
C ASP A 358 3.74 20.14 -12.81
N GLY A 359 4.13 18.94 -12.39
CA GLY A 359 5.48 18.40 -12.50
C GLY A 359 6.49 18.91 -11.48
N GLN A 360 6.12 19.80 -10.56
CA GLN A 360 7.01 20.37 -9.54
C GLN A 360 6.77 19.72 -8.18
N LEU A 361 7.86 19.34 -7.48
CA LEU A 361 7.80 18.88 -6.09
C LEU A 361 7.43 20.05 -5.17
N VAL A 362 6.27 19.96 -4.51
CA VAL A 362 5.75 21.03 -3.64
C VAL A 362 5.76 20.68 -2.15
N ASN A 363 5.67 19.39 -1.81
CA ASN A 363 5.67 18.93 -0.41
C ASN A 363 6.29 17.55 -0.26
N TYR A 364 6.48 17.11 0.98
CA TYR A 364 6.92 15.79 1.40
C TYR A 364 5.84 15.14 2.27
N GLU A 365 6.06 13.87 2.62
CA GLU A 365 5.30 13.12 3.60
C GLU A 365 6.01 13.24 4.96
N LYS A 366 5.31 13.67 6.01
CA LYS A 366 5.94 13.96 7.31
C LYS A 366 5.06 13.73 8.52
N ILE A 367 5.70 13.58 9.65
CA ILE A 367 5.12 13.45 10.98
C ILE A 367 5.41 14.71 11.84
N ARG A 368 4.94 14.73 13.09
CA ARG A 368 4.98 15.92 13.94
C ARG A 368 6.39 16.43 14.25
N ASP A 369 7.35 15.53 14.47
CA ASP A 369 8.73 15.93 14.80
C ASP A 369 9.58 16.31 13.59
N GLN A 370 9.02 16.22 12.39
CA GLN A 370 9.68 16.59 11.12
C GLN A 370 9.19 17.90 10.53
N ALA A 371 8.01 18.38 10.93
CA ALA A 371 7.36 19.55 10.31
C ALA A 371 8.25 20.81 10.35
N HIS A 372 8.91 21.09 11.46
CA HIS A 372 9.78 22.26 11.64
C HIS A 372 10.99 22.23 10.68
N ILE A 373 11.49 21.05 10.29
CA ILE A 373 12.66 20.89 9.40
C ILE A 373 12.39 21.47 8.01
N VAL A 374 11.15 21.40 7.56
CA VAL A 374 10.70 21.95 6.26
C VAL A 374 9.96 23.28 6.41
N GLY A 375 10.10 23.96 7.58
CA GLY A 375 9.49 25.26 7.85
C GLY A 375 7.96 25.23 7.98
N GLN A 376 7.39 24.08 8.34
CA GLN A 376 5.95 23.92 8.53
C GLN A 376 5.61 23.72 10.02
N THR A 377 4.38 24.08 10.38
CA THR A 377 3.89 24.04 11.76
C THR A 377 2.97 22.85 12.03
N GLU A 378 2.65 22.03 11.00
CA GLU A 378 1.72 20.93 11.08
C GLU A 378 2.30 19.65 10.47
N SER A 379 1.92 18.51 11.05
CA SER A 379 2.11 17.19 10.46
C SER A 379 1.14 16.96 9.29
N ASP A 380 1.48 16.01 8.41
CA ASP A 380 0.58 15.54 7.36
C ASP A 380 -0.19 14.26 7.75
N GLY A 381 -0.01 13.76 8.99
CA GLY A 381 -0.69 12.56 9.45
C GLY A 381 -0.08 11.28 8.87
N CYS A 382 1.23 11.23 8.74
CA CYS A 382 1.96 10.08 8.15
C CYS A 382 2.52 9.10 9.20
N CYS A 383 2.18 9.24 10.48
CA CYS A 383 2.67 8.36 11.53
C CYS A 383 1.87 7.05 11.60
N TYR A 384 2.56 5.93 11.70
CA TYR A 384 1.91 4.62 11.82
C TYR A 384 2.80 3.61 12.54
N ALA A 385 2.19 2.66 13.23
CA ALA A 385 2.79 1.45 13.75
C ALA A 385 1.91 0.25 13.44
N ASP A 386 2.53 -0.86 13.07
CA ASP A 386 1.83 -2.08 12.66
C ASP A 386 1.32 -2.93 13.83
N SER A 387 1.75 -2.61 15.05
CA SER A 387 1.35 -3.32 16.27
C SER A 387 1.34 -2.39 17.49
N TRP A 388 0.72 -2.84 18.57
CA TRP A 388 0.72 -2.13 19.84
C TRP A 388 2.12 -2.06 20.50
N ASP A 389 3.00 -3.01 20.22
CA ASP A 389 4.38 -3.08 20.72
C ASP A 389 5.43 -2.48 19.78
N SER A 390 5.01 -1.95 18.63
CA SER A 390 5.87 -1.26 17.67
C SER A 390 5.95 0.24 17.96
N VAL A 391 7.15 0.80 17.85
CA VAL A 391 7.34 2.28 17.89
C VAL A 391 6.77 2.86 16.61
N GLN A 392 5.87 3.84 16.73
CA GLN A 392 5.35 4.55 15.58
C GLN A 392 6.39 5.48 14.95
N PHE A 393 6.41 5.53 13.63
CA PHE A 393 7.28 6.40 12.86
C PHE A 393 6.65 6.76 11.50
N GLN A 394 7.34 7.56 10.69
CA GLN A 394 6.81 8.00 9.41
C GLN A 394 6.64 6.83 8.45
N ARG A 395 5.44 6.74 7.85
CA ARG A 395 5.10 5.78 6.79
C ARG A 395 4.44 6.51 5.62
N MET A 396 4.59 5.91 4.44
CA MET A 396 3.97 6.40 3.22
C MET A 396 2.44 6.47 3.36
N PRO A 397 1.79 7.61 3.03
CA PRO A 397 0.34 7.69 2.85
C PRO A 397 -0.09 7.02 1.53
N ASN A 398 -1.40 7.02 1.22
CA ASN A 398 -1.80 6.70 -0.15
C ASN A 398 -1.30 7.80 -1.10
N VAL A 399 -0.49 7.42 -2.07
CA VAL A 399 0.12 8.34 -3.05
C VAL A 399 -0.43 8.02 -4.43
N SER A 400 -1.05 8.98 -5.09
CA SER A 400 -1.83 8.74 -6.31
C SER A 400 -1.57 9.78 -7.39
N LEU A 401 -1.44 9.32 -8.64
CA LEU A 401 -1.44 10.16 -9.83
C LEU A 401 -2.88 10.59 -10.12
N GLN A 402 -3.10 11.89 -10.25
CA GLN A 402 -4.41 12.41 -10.58
C GLN A 402 -4.79 12.07 -12.02
N PRO A 403 -6.06 11.74 -12.30
CA PRO A 403 -6.54 11.47 -13.65
C PRO A 403 -6.38 12.67 -14.57
N GLY A 404 -6.32 12.41 -15.88
CA GLY A 404 -6.30 13.44 -16.90
C GLY A 404 -7.56 14.32 -16.84
N LYS A 405 -7.40 15.62 -17.09
CA LYS A 405 -8.52 16.58 -17.06
C LYS A 405 -9.37 16.52 -18.33
N ALA A 406 -8.76 16.12 -19.45
CA ALA A 406 -9.46 15.97 -20.73
C ALA A 406 -10.07 14.58 -20.81
N LYS A 407 -11.25 14.45 -21.39
CA LYS A 407 -11.88 13.15 -21.65
C LYS A 407 -10.97 12.34 -22.59
N LEU A 408 -10.49 11.21 -22.12
CA LEU A 408 -9.58 10.32 -22.84
C LEU A 408 -9.73 8.90 -22.33
N SER A 409 -10.26 8.02 -23.14
CA SER A 409 -10.35 6.59 -22.86
C SER A 409 -9.02 5.87 -23.19
N VAL A 410 -8.88 4.63 -22.68
CA VAL A 410 -7.69 3.80 -22.94
C VAL A 410 -7.48 3.55 -24.43
N ASP A 411 -8.55 3.24 -25.18
CA ASP A 411 -8.46 2.98 -26.61
C ASP A 411 -8.07 4.24 -27.42
N GLU A 412 -8.60 5.41 -27.03
CA GLU A 412 -8.22 6.68 -27.66
C GLU A 412 -6.75 7.04 -27.36
N LEU A 413 -6.27 6.74 -26.15
CA LEU A 413 -4.87 6.92 -25.80
C LEU A 413 -3.97 6.02 -26.65
N ILE A 414 -4.34 4.73 -26.84
CA ILE A 414 -3.59 3.76 -27.64
C ILE A 414 -3.57 4.14 -29.13
N LYS A 415 -4.65 4.69 -29.70
CA LYS A 415 -4.72 5.14 -31.12
C LYS A 415 -3.60 6.12 -31.49
N ASN A 416 -3.04 6.83 -30.51
CA ASN A 416 -1.96 7.78 -30.70
C ASN A 416 -0.56 7.19 -30.47
N VAL A 417 -0.43 5.86 -30.42
CA VAL A 417 0.85 5.14 -30.21
C VAL A 417 1.21 4.40 -31.50
N ASP A 418 2.27 4.80 -32.15
CA ASP A 418 2.74 4.12 -33.38
C ASP A 418 3.44 2.81 -33.07
N LYS A 419 4.38 2.82 -32.12
CA LYS A 419 5.12 1.66 -31.62
C LYS A 419 5.21 1.70 -30.09
N GLY A 420 4.54 0.79 -29.41
CA GLY A 420 4.48 0.80 -27.96
C GLY A 420 4.26 -0.57 -27.34
N ILE A 421 4.17 -0.57 -26.00
CA ILE A 421 3.82 -1.76 -25.22
C ILE A 421 2.80 -1.36 -24.15
N TYR A 422 1.66 -2.05 -24.14
CA TYR A 422 0.71 -1.99 -23.02
C TYR A 422 1.15 -2.97 -21.95
N ILE A 423 1.27 -2.50 -20.69
CA ILE A 423 1.75 -3.29 -19.55
C ILE A 423 0.70 -3.29 -18.45
N ALA A 424 0.33 -4.48 -17.97
CA ALA A 424 -0.56 -4.65 -16.83
C ALA A 424 -0.02 -5.65 -15.81
N GLY A 425 -0.43 -5.46 -14.55
CA GLY A 425 -0.05 -6.28 -13.41
C GLY A 425 1.33 -5.97 -12.84
N ARG A 426 1.47 -6.18 -11.54
CA ARG A 426 2.74 -6.03 -10.83
C ARG A 426 3.67 -7.18 -11.18
N GLY A 427 4.88 -6.88 -11.64
CA GLY A 427 5.93 -7.86 -11.92
C GLY A 427 7.17 -7.70 -11.06
N SER A 428 8.30 -8.18 -11.57
CA SER A 428 9.60 -7.98 -10.94
C SER A 428 9.97 -6.50 -10.90
N TYR A 429 10.70 -6.11 -9.87
CA TYR A 429 11.21 -4.74 -9.75
C TYR A 429 12.60 -4.72 -9.12
N SER A 430 13.35 -3.72 -9.49
CA SER A 430 14.64 -3.37 -8.88
C SER A 430 14.77 -1.85 -8.92
N ILE A 431 15.21 -1.25 -7.83
CA ILE A 431 15.44 0.18 -7.72
C ILE A 431 16.61 0.43 -6.79
N ASP A 432 17.40 1.46 -7.05
CA ASP A 432 18.53 1.80 -6.20
C ASP A 432 18.07 2.41 -4.85
N GLN A 433 18.99 2.48 -3.90
CA GLN A 433 18.67 2.96 -2.56
C GLN A 433 18.29 4.45 -2.50
N GLN A 434 18.65 5.23 -3.52
CA GLN A 434 18.24 6.64 -3.65
C GLN A 434 16.89 6.78 -4.33
N ARG A 435 16.29 5.68 -4.82
CA ARG A 435 15.03 5.68 -5.57
C ARG A 435 15.10 6.45 -6.88
N TYR A 436 16.28 6.48 -7.48
CA TYR A 436 16.56 7.22 -8.70
C TYR A 436 16.58 6.35 -9.94
N ASN A 437 17.36 5.25 -9.96
CA ASN A 437 17.42 4.34 -11.10
C ASN A 437 16.64 3.07 -10.84
N PHE A 438 15.81 2.66 -11.79
CA PHE A 438 14.92 1.50 -11.62
C PHE A 438 14.81 0.63 -12.88
N GLN A 439 14.38 -0.61 -12.65
CA GLN A 439 13.93 -1.56 -13.65
C GLN A 439 12.64 -2.21 -13.18
N PHE A 440 11.59 -2.16 -14.00
CA PHE A 440 10.30 -2.77 -13.68
C PHE A 440 9.82 -3.70 -14.80
N GLY A 441 9.15 -4.78 -14.39
CA GLY A 441 8.41 -5.69 -15.26
C GLY A 441 6.94 -5.76 -14.85
N GLY A 442 6.11 -6.40 -15.67
CA GLY A 442 4.67 -6.59 -15.45
C GLY A 442 4.25 -8.05 -15.45
N GLN A 443 2.95 -8.28 -15.42
CA GLN A 443 2.34 -9.62 -15.56
C GLN A 443 1.99 -9.96 -17.01
N VAL A 444 1.44 -9.02 -17.75
CA VAL A 444 1.09 -9.17 -19.17
C VAL A 444 1.55 -7.98 -19.98
N PHE A 445 1.99 -8.25 -21.19
CA PHE A 445 2.56 -7.28 -22.11
C PHE A 445 1.93 -7.47 -23.48
N TYR A 446 1.40 -6.39 -24.05
CA TYR A 446 0.84 -6.42 -25.40
C TYR A 446 1.56 -5.41 -26.28
N ALA A 447 2.03 -5.85 -27.46
CA ALA A 447 2.55 -4.92 -28.47
C ALA A 447 1.45 -3.96 -28.91
N ILE A 448 1.82 -2.70 -29.09
CA ILE A 448 0.99 -1.70 -29.79
C ILE A 448 1.69 -1.34 -31.09
N GLU A 449 0.98 -1.54 -32.21
CA GLU A 449 1.46 -1.18 -33.54
C GLU A 449 0.39 -0.34 -34.25
N LYS A 450 0.76 0.84 -34.71
CA LYS A 450 -0.12 1.76 -35.44
C LYS A 450 -1.47 2.00 -34.75
N GLY A 451 -1.43 2.22 -33.46
CA GLY A 451 -2.60 2.53 -32.63
C GLY A 451 -3.51 1.35 -32.30
N GLN A 452 -3.03 0.11 -32.40
CA GLN A 452 -3.81 -1.11 -32.12
C GLN A 452 -2.97 -2.13 -31.33
N ILE A 453 -3.65 -2.94 -30.51
CA ILE A 453 -3.04 -4.11 -29.87
C ILE A 453 -2.70 -5.16 -30.94
N ALA A 454 -1.44 -5.54 -31.04
CA ALA A 454 -0.90 -6.43 -32.08
C ALA A 454 -0.53 -7.84 -31.59
N GLY A 455 -0.75 -8.16 -30.32
CA GLY A 455 -0.51 -9.46 -29.71
C GLY A 455 0.35 -9.39 -28.47
N MET A 456 0.46 -10.52 -27.77
CA MET A 456 1.18 -10.62 -26.52
C MET A 456 2.70 -10.71 -26.74
N LEU A 457 3.44 -10.09 -25.84
CA LEU A 457 4.90 -10.16 -25.73
C LEU A 457 5.31 -10.83 -24.43
N GLU A 458 6.54 -11.31 -24.39
CA GLU A 458 7.19 -11.80 -23.16
C GLU A 458 8.62 -11.25 -23.01
N ASP A 459 9.23 -11.53 -21.87
CA ASP A 459 10.60 -11.13 -21.51
C ASP A 459 10.79 -9.59 -21.49
N VAL A 460 9.74 -8.85 -21.13
CA VAL A 460 9.73 -7.39 -21.11
C VAL A 460 10.10 -6.87 -19.73
N ALA A 461 11.08 -5.98 -19.68
CA ALA A 461 11.27 -5.04 -18.58
C ALA A 461 11.67 -3.68 -19.14
N TYR A 462 11.40 -2.62 -18.40
CA TYR A 462 11.84 -1.28 -18.77
C TYR A 462 12.71 -0.66 -17.70
N GLN A 463 13.64 0.19 -18.15
CA GLN A 463 14.62 0.87 -17.31
C GLN A 463 14.56 2.37 -17.54
N ALA A 464 14.66 3.12 -16.46
CA ALA A 464 14.78 4.58 -16.52
C ALA A 464 15.39 5.12 -15.22
N ASN A 465 15.75 6.39 -15.20
CA ASN A 465 15.77 7.13 -13.94
C ASN A 465 14.41 7.79 -13.68
N THR A 466 14.12 8.03 -12.43
CA THR A 466 12.83 8.55 -11.98
C THR A 466 12.43 9.86 -12.68
N GLN A 467 13.37 10.81 -12.77
CA GLN A 467 13.10 12.12 -13.37
C GLN A 467 12.83 12.04 -14.87
N GLU A 468 13.67 11.32 -15.63
CA GLU A 468 13.45 11.14 -17.07
C GLU A 468 12.13 10.41 -17.35
N PHE A 469 11.82 9.40 -16.55
CA PHE A 469 10.59 8.64 -16.71
C PHE A 469 9.36 9.54 -16.53
N TRP A 470 9.26 10.26 -15.41
CA TRP A 470 8.09 11.12 -15.16
C TRP A 470 8.03 12.33 -16.09
N ASN A 471 9.16 12.81 -16.62
CA ASN A 471 9.18 13.84 -17.69
C ASN A 471 8.69 13.29 -19.02
N SER A 472 8.78 11.99 -19.28
CA SER A 472 8.25 11.35 -20.50
C SER A 472 6.73 11.11 -20.46
N CYS A 473 6.04 11.41 -19.33
CA CYS A 473 4.58 11.32 -19.24
C CYS A 473 3.91 12.24 -20.26
N ALA A 474 3.19 11.63 -21.22
CA ALA A 474 2.66 12.31 -22.39
C ALA A 474 1.13 12.37 -22.46
N ALA A 475 0.42 11.44 -21.81
CA ALA A 475 -1.03 11.43 -21.73
C ALA A 475 -1.50 10.59 -20.54
N ILE A 476 -2.61 10.99 -19.92
CA ILE A 476 -3.25 10.31 -18.78
C ILE A 476 -4.74 10.19 -19.11
N CYS A 477 -5.31 8.99 -19.02
CA CYS A 477 -6.75 8.78 -19.18
C CYS A 477 -7.54 9.52 -18.10
N ASP A 478 -8.82 9.76 -18.35
CA ASP A 478 -9.70 10.50 -17.46
C ASP A 478 -10.13 9.66 -16.23
N GLU A 479 -10.95 10.27 -15.36
CA GLU A 479 -11.42 9.68 -14.11
C GLU A 479 -12.26 8.39 -14.31
N SER A 480 -12.84 8.19 -15.51
CA SER A 480 -13.62 6.96 -15.79
C SER A 480 -12.77 5.70 -15.76
N ASP A 481 -11.46 5.80 -16.01
CA ASP A 481 -10.49 4.70 -15.92
C ASP A 481 -9.75 4.65 -14.56
N TYR A 482 -9.95 5.63 -13.65
CA TYR A 482 -9.22 5.69 -12.39
C TYR A 482 -9.53 4.50 -11.48
N ARG A 483 -8.46 3.83 -10.99
CA ARG A 483 -8.53 2.68 -10.10
C ARG A 483 -7.45 2.72 -9.03
N LEU A 484 -7.73 2.12 -7.89
CA LEU A 484 -6.73 1.88 -6.85
C LEU A 484 -5.95 0.60 -7.12
N PHE A 485 -4.70 0.64 -6.80
CA PHE A 485 -3.81 -0.49 -6.60
C PHE A 485 -3.02 -0.27 -5.30
N GLY A 486 -2.18 -1.22 -4.84
CA GLY A 486 -1.39 -0.97 -3.64
C GLY A 486 -0.54 -2.14 -3.20
N SER A 487 0.14 -1.94 -2.07
CA SER A 487 0.88 -2.95 -1.33
C SER A 487 0.22 -3.20 0.01
N PHE A 488 -0.11 -4.47 0.29
CA PHE A 488 -0.66 -4.87 1.59
C PHE A 488 0.44 -4.96 2.66
N PHE A 489 1.67 -5.25 2.24
CA PHE A 489 2.83 -5.46 3.10
C PHE A 489 4.01 -4.60 2.61
N ASP A 490 3.98 -3.30 2.88
CA ASP A 490 5.12 -2.42 2.63
C ASP A 490 6.01 -2.37 3.87
N GLY A 491 7.27 -2.83 3.73
CA GLY A 491 8.21 -2.98 4.84
C GLY A 491 9.14 -1.78 5.01
N LYS A 492 9.34 -1.32 6.26
CA LYS A 492 10.29 -0.24 6.60
C LYS A 492 10.74 -0.37 8.06
N GLY A 493 11.90 0.22 8.38
CA GLY A 493 12.43 0.32 9.74
C GLY A 493 13.26 -0.87 10.21
N GLN A 494 13.95 -0.65 11.35
CA GLN A 494 14.68 -1.68 12.11
C GLN A 494 14.38 -1.53 13.60
N PRO A 495 13.59 -2.45 14.23
CA PRO A 495 12.99 -3.65 13.60
C PRO A 495 11.98 -3.30 12.50
N SER A 496 11.83 -4.22 11.53
CA SER A 496 10.94 -4.02 10.38
C SER A 496 9.49 -4.01 10.81
N GLN A 497 8.75 -3.03 10.29
CA GLN A 497 7.30 -2.92 10.41
C GLN A 497 6.67 -2.91 9.01
N VAL A 498 5.44 -3.40 8.88
CA VAL A 498 4.70 -3.39 7.63
C VAL A 498 3.54 -2.40 7.69
N SER A 499 3.28 -1.70 6.59
CA SER A 499 2.07 -0.90 6.43
C SER A 499 1.37 -1.18 5.12
N ALA A 500 0.07 -1.01 5.10
CA ALA A 500 -0.73 -1.17 3.90
C ALA A 500 -0.96 0.20 3.25
N VAL A 501 -0.68 0.32 1.95
CA VAL A 501 -0.72 1.58 1.21
C VAL A 501 -1.32 1.40 -0.18
N SER A 502 -2.16 2.34 -0.60
CA SER A 502 -2.76 2.36 -1.94
C SER A 502 -2.15 3.42 -2.84
N HIS A 503 -2.20 3.14 -4.15
CA HIS A 503 -1.80 4.03 -5.23
C HIS A 503 -2.90 4.07 -6.27
N GLY A 504 -3.49 5.23 -6.48
CA GLY A 504 -4.50 5.43 -7.50
C GLY A 504 -3.90 6.04 -8.77
N SER A 505 -4.41 5.64 -9.91
CA SER A 505 -4.09 6.25 -11.21
C SER A 505 -5.12 5.90 -12.25
N SER A 506 -5.09 6.61 -13.38
CA SER A 506 -5.65 6.16 -14.65
C SER A 506 -4.54 5.67 -15.56
N THR A 507 -4.86 4.89 -16.59
CA THR A 507 -3.92 4.43 -17.61
C THR A 507 -3.13 5.60 -18.19
N THR A 508 -1.82 5.47 -18.21
CA THR A 508 -0.90 6.58 -18.54
C THR A 508 0.10 6.16 -19.59
N ARG A 509 0.37 7.07 -20.56
CA ARG A 509 1.38 6.89 -21.58
C ARG A 509 2.66 7.64 -21.25
N PHE A 510 3.79 6.94 -21.40
CA PHE A 510 5.15 7.46 -21.29
C PHE A 510 5.88 7.25 -22.61
N ASN A 511 6.46 8.30 -23.18
CA ASN A 511 7.08 8.23 -24.50
C ASN A 511 8.54 7.80 -24.45
N GLY A 512 8.96 6.95 -25.40
CA GLY A 512 10.36 6.65 -25.67
C GLY A 512 11.15 6.02 -24.53
N VAL A 513 10.51 5.19 -23.70
CA VAL A 513 11.14 4.52 -22.55
C VAL A 513 12.02 3.36 -23.02
N ASN A 514 13.15 3.14 -22.34
CA ASN A 514 14.07 2.06 -22.67
C ASN A 514 13.52 0.71 -22.22
N VAL A 515 13.28 -0.20 -23.15
CA VAL A 515 12.84 -1.59 -22.91
C VAL A 515 13.97 -2.54 -23.18
N ILE A 516 14.17 -3.48 -22.26
CA ILE A 516 15.15 -4.55 -22.36
C ILE A 516 14.46 -5.91 -22.54
N ASN A 517 15.16 -6.85 -23.15
CA ASN A 517 14.77 -8.25 -23.20
C ASN A 517 15.41 -8.99 -22.03
N THR A 518 14.57 -9.59 -21.17
CA THR A 518 15.03 -10.31 -19.98
C THR A 518 15.35 -11.79 -20.25
N ALA A 519 15.09 -12.31 -21.46
CA ALA A 519 15.50 -13.66 -21.86
C ALA A 519 17.03 -13.72 -21.95
N ARG A 520 17.70 -14.25 -20.93
CA ARG A 520 19.13 -14.52 -21.00
C ARG A 520 19.38 -15.76 -21.83
N LYS A 521 20.04 -15.60 -22.99
CA LYS A 521 20.83 -16.70 -23.54
C LYS A 521 22.14 -16.71 -22.77
N ILE A 522 22.33 -17.69 -21.89
CA ILE A 522 23.64 -18.01 -21.36
C ILE A 522 24.35 -18.68 -22.54
N GLY A 523 25.24 -17.95 -23.19
CA GLY A 523 26.13 -18.48 -24.21
C GLY A 523 27.21 -19.36 -23.58
#